data_a92b96ca05b20b8d234feaaf1db96ce6
#
_entry.id   a92b96ca05b20b8d234feaaf1db96ce6
#
_cell.length_a   1.000
_cell.length_b   1.000
_cell.length_c   1.000
_cell.angle_alpha   90.00
_cell.angle_beta   90.00
_cell.angle_gamma   90.00
#
_symmetry.space_group_name_H-M   'P 1'
#
loop_
_entity.id
_entity.type
_entity.pdbx_description
1 polymer ?
#
loop_
_entity_poly.entity_id
_entity_poly.type
_entity_poly.pdbx_seq_one_letter_code
_entity_poly.pdbx_strand_id
1 'polypeptide(L)'
;MPNITVNGIDHHYRLEGPADAPVLTLAHAQGFTLDSWAAQFDHFAGRYRVLAPDLRGHGGTAMAGAAYRIEDLAADFVALLDALGIERIHYAGASLGGMAAFALALDHADRLRSVSFVTTQGILPQASIDGQRAATDVMRRDGAEARVDAILERYLRKGYREDRPDSYAELRRQFLNVPVEGYAEAGAAIFAMDFDDRIGAIDLPVMVIAGEHDIATTPERMALYRDGIPGARMDIVPNAGHMPYVEEAGAFNAILAGFIDSQPTG
;
A
#
# COMPACT_ATOMS: atom_id res chain seq x y z
N MET A 1 1.35 19.62 4.56
CA MET A 1 1.24 18.87 3.30
C MET A 1 0.03 19.39 2.55
N PRO A 2 0.02 19.45 1.21
CA PRO A 2 -1.08 20.01 0.42
C PRO A 2 -2.25 19.04 0.29
N ASN A 3 -3.42 19.62 -0.06
CA ASN A 3 -4.59 18.88 -0.49
C ASN A 3 -4.90 19.23 -1.94
N ILE A 4 -5.58 18.30 -2.65
CA ILE A 4 -6.07 18.48 -4.00
C ILE A 4 -7.38 17.72 -4.18
N THR A 5 -8.39 18.36 -4.78
CA THR A 5 -9.68 17.72 -5.02
C THR A 5 -9.67 17.03 -6.38
N VAL A 6 -9.79 15.71 -6.41
CA VAL A 6 -9.96 14.89 -7.60
C VAL A 6 -11.08 13.88 -7.39
N ASN A 7 -11.83 13.54 -8.42
CA ASN A 7 -12.99 12.64 -8.34
C ASN A 7 -14.01 13.02 -7.25
N GLY A 8 -14.11 14.32 -6.92
CA GLY A 8 -15.01 14.82 -5.87
C GLY A 8 -14.53 14.57 -4.43
N ILE A 9 -13.31 14.09 -4.25
CA ILE A 9 -12.68 13.79 -2.95
C ILE A 9 -11.49 14.71 -2.75
N ASP A 10 -11.36 15.28 -1.56
CA ASP A 10 -10.21 16.08 -1.16
C ASP A 10 -9.09 15.15 -0.67
N HIS A 11 -8.04 15.00 -1.49
CA HIS A 11 -6.91 14.12 -1.24
C HIS A 11 -5.76 14.88 -0.58
N HIS A 12 -5.35 14.41 0.57
CA HIS A 12 -4.12 14.83 1.23
C HIS A 12 -2.93 14.04 0.68
N TYR A 13 -1.82 14.70 0.39
CA TYR A 13 -0.63 14.03 -0.15
C TYR A 13 0.67 14.70 0.28
N ARG A 14 1.77 13.98 0.13
CA ARG A 14 3.14 14.44 0.26
C ARG A 14 3.84 14.25 -1.08
N LEU A 15 4.54 15.29 -1.55
CA LEU A 15 5.33 15.25 -2.79
C LEU A 15 6.65 15.96 -2.56
N GLU A 16 7.76 15.22 -2.62
CA GLU A 16 9.10 15.72 -2.34
C GLU A 16 10.12 15.19 -3.35
N GLY A 17 11.20 15.95 -3.54
CA GLY A 17 12.29 15.61 -4.46
C GLY A 17 12.39 16.53 -5.66
N PRO A 18 13.41 16.35 -6.53
CA PRO A 18 13.63 17.19 -7.70
C PRO A 18 12.43 17.14 -8.65
N ALA A 19 12.01 18.29 -9.18
CA ALA A 19 10.80 18.40 -9.99
C ALA A 19 10.87 17.64 -11.32
N ASP A 20 12.05 17.46 -11.85
CA ASP A 20 12.39 16.79 -13.12
C ASP A 20 12.82 15.32 -12.94
N ALA A 21 12.92 14.84 -11.70
CA ALA A 21 13.26 13.44 -11.43
C ALA A 21 12.11 12.48 -11.76
N PRO A 22 12.40 11.21 -12.06
CA PRO A 22 11.36 10.18 -12.17
C PRO A 22 10.50 10.11 -10.91
N VAL A 23 9.19 9.88 -11.09
CA VAL A 23 8.26 9.85 -9.95
C VAL A 23 8.16 8.43 -9.39
N LEU A 24 8.35 8.32 -8.06
CA LEU A 24 8.04 7.12 -7.27
C LEU A 24 6.79 7.39 -6.44
N THR A 25 5.72 6.66 -6.69
CA THR A 25 4.48 6.74 -5.90
C THR A 25 4.42 5.61 -4.89
N LEU A 26 4.12 5.97 -3.63
CA LEU A 26 4.04 5.05 -2.49
C LEU A 26 2.60 5.04 -1.94
N ALA A 27 1.99 3.87 -1.83
CA ALA A 27 0.61 3.74 -1.33
C ALA A 27 0.55 2.84 -0.09
N HIS A 28 -0.03 3.38 0.98
CA HIS A 28 -0.03 2.77 2.30
C HIS A 28 -1.03 1.61 2.46
N ALA A 29 -0.85 0.82 3.52
CA ALA A 29 -1.75 -0.25 3.93
C ALA A 29 -3.03 0.29 4.60
N GLN A 30 -4.09 -0.53 4.63
CA GLN A 30 -5.33 -0.23 5.36
C GLN A 30 -5.04 0.03 6.84
N GLY A 31 -5.63 1.10 7.39
CA GLY A 31 -5.46 1.51 8.78
C GLY A 31 -4.22 2.37 9.04
N PHE A 32 -3.44 2.71 8.00
CA PHE A 32 -2.27 3.57 8.11
C PHE A 32 -2.39 4.81 7.23
N THR A 33 -1.34 5.61 7.19
CA THR A 33 -1.29 6.85 6.42
C THR A 33 0.00 6.93 5.62
N LEU A 34 0.12 7.96 4.79
CA LEU A 34 1.35 8.27 4.06
C LEU A 34 2.60 8.38 4.97
N ASP A 35 2.41 8.70 6.25
CA ASP A 35 3.52 8.82 7.23
C ASP A 35 4.21 7.47 7.48
N SER A 36 3.55 6.34 7.21
CA SER A 36 4.17 5.02 7.29
C SER A 36 5.33 4.83 6.29
N TRP A 37 5.43 5.70 5.29
CA TRP A 37 6.49 5.73 4.28
C TRP A 37 7.64 6.70 4.60
N ALA A 38 7.73 7.24 5.83
CA ALA A 38 8.74 8.26 6.19
C ALA A 38 10.17 7.86 5.83
N ALA A 39 10.58 6.63 6.14
CA ALA A 39 11.92 6.12 5.82
C ALA A 39 12.19 6.02 4.29
N GLN A 40 11.16 5.85 3.48
CA GLN A 40 11.27 5.84 2.03
C GLN A 40 11.43 7.26 1.48
N PHE A 41 10.72 8.24 2.04
CA PHE A 41 10.97 9.65 1.71
C PHE A 41 12.41 10.04 1.98
N ASP A 42 12.94 9.73 3.17
CA ASP A 42 14.32 10.02 3.55
C ASP A 42 15.33 9.37 2.58
N HIS A 43 15.03 8.17 2.09
CA HIS A 43 15.92 7.43 1.20
C HIS A 43 15.84 7.87 -0.26
N PHE A 44 14.62 8.08 -0.78
CA PHE A 44 14.40 8.25 -2.22
C PHE A 44 14.29 9.71 -2.67
N ALA A 45 13.87 10.66 -1.81
CA ALA A 45 13.59 12.04 -2.22
C ALA A 45 14.82 12.84 -2.73
N GLY A 46 16.02 12.33 -2.52
CA GLY A 46 17.24 12.89 -3.12
C GLY A 46 17.42 12.56 -4.62
N ARG A 47 16.76 11.50 -5.13
CA ARG A 47 16.94 10.98 -6.51
C ARG A 47 15.63 10.82 -7.29
N TYR A 48 14.51 10.69 -6.59
CA TYR A 48 13.17 10.55 -7.14
C TYR A 48 12.28 11.69 -6.66
N ARG A 49 11.27 12.03 -7.43
CA ARG A 49 10.15 12.85 -6.97
C ARG A 49 9.15 11.89 -6.30
N VAL A 50 9.19 11.79 -4.97
CA VAL A 50 8.40 10.84 -4.20
C VAL A 50 7.03 11.41 -3.92
N LEU A 51 5.98 10.69 -4.35
CA LEU A 51 4.57 11.01 -4.12
C LEU A 51 3.95 9.96 -3.20
N ALA A 52 3.28 10.37 -2.15
CA ALA A 52 2.43 9.48 -1.36
C ALA A 52 1.12 10.20 -1.00
N PRO A 53 -0.04 9.76 -1.48
CA PRO A 53 -1.33 10.21 -0.99
C PRO A 53 -1.78 9.38 0.22
N ASP A 54 -2.59 9.97 1.08
CA ASP A 54 -3.50 9.22 1.94
C ASP A 54 -4.64 8.65 1.09
N LEU A 55 -4.96 7.37 1.26
CA LEU A 55 -6.08 6.74 0.55
C LEU A 55 -7.41 7.20 1.15
N ARG A 56 -8.51 7.05 0.41
CA ARG A 56 -9.88 7.41 0.84
C ARG A 56 -10.14 6.98 2.28
N GLY A 57 -10.63 7.90 3.12
CA GLY A 57 -10.97 7.65 4.51
C GLY A 57 -9.80 7.43 5.46
N HIS A 58 -8.56 7.70 5.00
CA HIS A 58 -7.33 7.59 5.81
C HIS A 58 -6.63 8.94 5.89
N GLY A 59 -5.91 9.16 7.00
CA GLY A 59 -5.11 10.36 7.20
C GLY A 59 -5.88 11.64 6.98
N GLY A 60 -5.37 12.50 6.10
CA GLY A 60 -6.01 13.76 5.73
C GLY A 60 -6.95 13.68 4.52
N THR A 61 -7.10 12.52 3.88
CA THR A 61 -8.00 12.33 2.75
C THR A 61 -9.42 12.07 3.21
N ALA A 62 -10.39 12.77 2.61
CA ALA A 62 -11.79 12.63 2.94
C ALA A 62 -12.32 11.21 2.68
N MET A 63 -13.35 10.82 3.43
CA MET A 63 -14.10 9.59 3.14
C MET A 63 -14.89 9.76 1.84
N ALA A 64 -15.10 8.64 1.13
CA ALA A 64 -15.90 8.64 -0.10
C ALA A 64 -17.38 9.00 0.15
N GLY A 65 -17.88 8.76 1.37
CA GLY A 65 -19.29 8.97 1.73
C GLY A 65 -20.24 7.99 1.04
N ALA A 66 -19.71 7.02 0.29
CA ALA A 66 -20.42 5.96 -0.41
C ALA A 66 -19.52 4.74 -0.58
N ALA A 67 -20.11 3.57 -0.82
CA ALA A 67 -19.34 2.36 -1.13
C ALA A 67 -18.49 2.59 -2.40
N TYR A 68 -17.25 2.12 -2.37
CA TYR A 68 -16.31 2.19 -3.47
C TYR A 68 -15.64 0.83 -3.70
N ARG A 69 -14.95 0.68 -4.82
CA ARG A 69 -14.21 -0.52 -5.19
C ARG A 69 -12.70 -0.23 -5.22
N ILE A 70 -11.88 -1.25 -5.30
CA ILE A 70 -10.42 -1.09 -5.43
C ILE A 70 -10.06 -0.34 -6.73
N GLU A 71 -10.84 -0.53 -7.80
CA GLU A 71 -10.67 0.20 -9.06
C GLU A 71 -10.89 1.72 -8.91
N ASP A 72 -11.72 2.15 -7.94
CA ASP A 72 -11.89 3.57 -7.64
C ASP A 72 -10.63 4.19 -7.01
N LEU A 73 -9.85 3.41 -6.23
CA LEU A 73 -8.54 3.85 -5.73
C LEU A 73 -7.55 4.04 -6.89
N ALA A 74 -7.56 3.13 -7.86
CA ALA A 74 -6.73 3.28 -9.07
C ALA A 74 -7.12 4.54 -9.87
N ALA A 75 -8.42 4.79 -10.02
CA ALA A 75 -8.91 6.01 -10.68
C ALA A 75 -8.51 7.30 -9.93
N ASP A 76 -8.43 7.25 -8.58
CA ASP A 76 -7.93 8.39 -7.80
C ASP A 76 -6.45 8.65 -8.06
N PHE A 77 -5.63 7.60 -8.12
CA PHE A 77 -4.22 7.77 -8.50
C PHE A 77 -4.08 8.39 -9.89
N VAL A 78 -4.82 7.92 -10.89
CA VAL A 78 -4.79 8.48 -12.24
C VAL A 78 -5.19 9.97 -12.23
N ALA A 79 -6.30 10.31 -11.58
CA ALA A 79 -6.77 11.68 -11.49
C ALA A 79 -5.80 12.59 -10.71
N LEU A 80 -5.15 12.06 -9.65
CA LEU A 80 -4.12 12.79 -8.91
C LEU A 80 -2.89 13.05 -9.78
N LEU A 81 -2.43 12.06 -10.55
CA LEU A 81 -1.32 12.23 -11.49
C LEU A 81 -1.64 13.28 -12.55
N ASP A 82 -2.85 13.26 -13.13
CA ASP A 82 -3.29 14.25 -14.11
C ASP A 82 -3.28 15.66 -13.53
N ALA A 83 -3.84 15.84 -12.33
CA ALA A 83 -3.88 17.12 -11.64
C ALA A 83 -2.50 17.67 -11.26
N LEU A 84 -1.52 16.77 -11.06
CA LEU A 84 -0.12 17.12 -10.75
C LEU A 84 0.77 17.23 -12.01
N GLY A 85 0.22 16.97 -13.21
CA GLY A 85 0.97 16.97 -14.48
C GLY A 85 2.02 15.85 -14.55
N ILE A 86 1.74 14.69 -13.92
CA ILE A 86 2.63 13.53 -13.89
C ILE A 86 2.12 12.50 -14.89
N GLU A 87 2.94 12.18 -15.90
CA GLU A 87 2.55 11.26 -16.96
C GLU A 87 2.67 9.80 -16.56
N ARG A 88 3.86 9.37 -16.08
CA ARG A 88 4.16 7.97 -15.74
C ARG A 88 4.96 7.87 -14.44
N ILE A 89 4.73 6.80 -13.68
CA ILE A 89 5.32 6.60 -12.36
C ILE A 89 5.92 5.20 -12.20
N HIS A 90 6.90 5.07 -11.30
CA HIS A 90 7.13 3.82 -10.57
C HIS A 90 6.14 3.79 -9.41
N TYR A 91 5.47 2.66 -9.22
CA TYR A 91 4.49 2.52 -8.14
C TYR A 91 4.90 1.42 -7.17
N ALA A 92 4.83 1.67 -5.87
CA ALA A 92 4.99 0.67 -4.82
C ALA A 92 3.82 0.79 -3.83
N GLY A 93 3.02 -0.26 -3.73
CA GLY A 93 1.85 -0.28 -2.84
C GLY A 93 1.90 -1.43 -1.86
N ALA A 94 1.64 -1.12 -0.58
CA ALA A 94 1.58 -2.10 0.48
C ALA A 94 0.12 -2.48 0.79
N SER A 95 -0.17 -3.79 0.87
CA SER A 95 -1.49 -4.31 1.23
C SER A 95 -2.61 -3.63 0.44
N LEU A 96 -3.47 -2.78 1.03
CA LEU A 96 -4.51 -2.00 0.33
C LEU A 96 -3.94 -1.19 -0.84
N GLY A 97 -2.81 -0.49 -0.65
CA GLY A 97 -2.12 0.21 -1.74
C GLY A 97 -1.62 -0.74 -2.83
N GLY A 98 -1.23 -1.96 -2.47
CA GLY A 98 -0.89 -3.03 -3.40
C GLY A 98 -2.10 -3.61 -4.13
N MET A 99 -3.28 -3.62 -3.49
CA MET A 99 -4.54 -4.00 -4.14
C MET A 99 -4.91 -2.99 -5.22
N ALA A 100 -4.75 -1.69 -4.95
CA ALA A 100 -4.91 -0.65 -5.98
C ALA A 100 -3.89 -0.80 -7.13
N ALA A 101 -2.69 -1.35 -6.86
CA ALA A 101 -1.69 -1.63 -7.88
C ALA A 101 -2.16 -2.68 -8.90
N PHE A 102 -2.96 -3.70 -8.50
CA PHE A 102 -3.54 -4.64 -9.45
C PHE A 102 -4.46 -3.93 -10.46
N ALA A 103 -5.36 -3.08 -9.98
CA ALA A 103 -6.24 -2.31 -10.85
C ALA A 103 -5.45 -1.35 -11.75
N LEU A 104 -4.44 -0.64 -11.21
CA LEU A 104 -3.56 0.22 -12.00
C LEU A 104 -2.82 -0.57 -13.08
N ALA A 105 -2.25 -1.72 -12.75
CA ALA A 105 -1.47 -2.52 -13.69
C ALA A 105 -2.33 -3.16 -14.80
N LEU A 106 -3.59 -3.48 -14.49
CA LEU A 106 -4.52 -4.11 -15.43
C LEU A 106 -5.25 -3.11 -16.32
N ASP A 107 -5.65 -1.95 -15.76
CA ASP A 107 -6.58 -1.05 -16.42
C ASP A 107 -5.94 0.32 -16.77
N HIS A 108 -4.73 0.62 -16.26
CA HIS A 108 -4.00 1.89 -16.44
C HIS A 108 -2.48 1.68 -16.60
N ALA A 109 -2.05 0.60 -17.27
CA ALA A 109 -0.64 0.24 -17.43
C ALA A 109 0.18 1.33 -18.14
N ASP A 110 -0.44 2.14 -18.99
CA ASP A 110 0.14 3.30 -19.67
C ASP A 110 0.63 4.39 -18.70
N ARG A 111 0.12 4.43 -17.47
CA ARG A 111 0.54 5.37 -16.42
C ARG A 111 1.70 4.82 -15.56
N LEU A 112 2.12 3.59 -15.79
CA LEU A 112 3.15 2.91 -15.01
C LEU A 112 4.45 2.73 -15.81
N ARG A 113 5.59 2.98 -15.17
CA ARG A 113 6.93 2.53 -15.60
C ARG A 113 7.24 1.13 -15.06
N SER A 114 6.83 0.90 -13.82
CA SER A 114 6.93 -0.38 -13.12
C SER A 114 5.99 -0.40 -11.92
N VAL A 115 5.68 -1.60 -11.43
CA VAL A 115 4.88 -1.79 -10.22
C VAL A 115 5.59 -2.72 -9.23
N SER A 116 5.50 -2.36 -7.95
CA SER A 116 5.95 -3.20 -6.84
C SER A 116 4.75 -3.55 -5.95
N PHE A 117 4.40 -4.84 -5.94
CA PHE A 117 3.39 -5.41 -5.04
C PHE A 117 4.05 -5.74 -3.71
N VAL A 118 3.71 -5.00 -2.66
CA VAL A 118 4.30 -5.17 -1.32
C VAL A 118 3.28 -5.82 -0.40
N THR A 119 3.55 -7.01 0.10
CA THR A 119 2.71 -7.73 1.08
C THR A 119 1.21 -7.61 0.78
N THR A 120 0.79 -7.98 -0.43
CA THR A 120 -0.56 -7.78 -0.93
C THR A 120 -1.12 -9.03 -1.60
N GLN A 121 -2.39 -8.98 -2.00
CA GLN A 121 -3.04 -10.08 -2.71
C GLN A 121 -4.22 -9.57 -3.55
N GLY A 122 -4.56 -10.29 -4.63
CA GLY A 122 -5.63 -9.94 -5.57
C GLY A 122 -7.01 -10.44 -5.16
N ILE A 123 -7.09 -11.39 -4.22
CA ILE A 123 -8.33 -11.92 -3.64
C ILE A 123 -8.12 -12.28 -2.17
N LEU A 124 -9.13 -12.05 -1.33
CA LEU A 124 -9.10 -12.49 0.07
C LEU A 124 -9.78 -13.86 0.25
N PRO A 125 -9.16 -14.79 1.02
CA PRO A 125 -9.86 -15.98 1.50
C PRO A 125 -11.07 -15.62 2.37
N GLN A 126 -12.17 -16.38 2.25
CA GLN A 126 -13.41 -16.11 2.99
C GLN A 126 -13.19 -15.99 4.50
N ALA A 127 -12.37 -16.86 5.10
CA ALA A 127 -12.04 -16.80 6.53
C ALA A 127 -11.38 -15.47 6.94
N SER A 128 -10.57 -14.86 6.07
CA SER A 128 -9.97 -13.55 6.30
C SER A 128 -11.01 -12.44 6.24
N ILE A 129 -11.95 -12.52 5.29
CA ILE A 129 -13.10 -11.59 5.19
C ILE A 129 -13.93 -11.63 6.47
N ASP A 130 -14.30 -12.82 6.93
CA ASP A 130 -15.13 -13.00 8.14
C ASP A 130 -14.40 -12.46 9.38
N GLY A 131 -13.09 -12.73 9.51
CA GLY A 131 -12.27 -12.21 10.59
C GLY A 131 -12.16 -10.69 10.58
N GLN A 132 -11.97 -10.07 9.43
CA GLN A 132 -11.91 -8.60 9.29
C GLN A 132 -13.28 -7.96 9.58
N ARG A 133 -14.39 -8.53 9.11
CA ARG A 133 -15.74 -8.04 9.43
C ARG A 133 -15.98 -8.05 10.93
N ALA A 134 -15.70 -9.18 11.59
CA ALA A 134 -15.83 -9.29 13.04
C ALA A 134 -14.97 -8.28 13.80
N ALA A 135 -13.73 -8.04 13.36
CA ALA A 135 -12.85 -7.03 13.94
C ALA A 135 -13.42 -5.61 13.76
N THR A 136 -13.95 -5.30 12.56
CA THR A 136 -14.58 -4.01 12.26
C THR A 136 -15.82 -3.77 13.12
N ASP A 137 -16.67 -4.80 13.33
CA ASP A 137 -17.86 -4.70 14.18
C ASP A 137 -17.49 -4.43 15.65
N VAL A 138 -16.37 -5.01 16.13
CA VAL A 138 -15.82 -4.68 17.46
C VAL A 138 -15.36 -3.22 17.50
N MET A 139 -14.64 -2.75 16.50
CA MET A 139 -14.18 -1.35 16.44
C MET A 139 -15.33 -0.35 16.38
N ARG A 140 -16.41 -0.66 15.67
CA ARG A 140 -17.64 0.17 15.64
C ARG A 140 -18.32 0.28 16.98
N ARG A 141 -18.37 -0.82 17.74
CA ARG A 141 -19.02 -0.89 19.03
C ARG A 141 -18.18 -0.32 20.17
N ASP A 142 -16.88 -0.66 20.19
CA ASP A 142 -16.00 -0.49 21.35
C ASP A 142 -14.84 0.50 21.07
N GLY A 143 -14.77 1.05 19.85
CA GLY A 143 -13.67 1.90 19.37
C GLY A 143 -12.48 1.12 18.82
N ALA A 144 -11.65 1.80 18.04
CA ALA A 144 -10.45 1.21 17.41
C ALA A 144 -9.43 0.70 18.45
N GLU A 145 -9.39 1.32 19.64
CA GLU A 145 -8.57 0.94 20.78
C GLU A 145 -8.74 -0.54 21.17
N ALA A 146 -9.95 -1.09 21.03
CA ALA A 146 -10.26 -2.47 21.36
C ALA A 146 -9.58 -3.51 20.45
N ARG A 147 -9.06 -3.10 19.30
CA ARG A 147 -8.53 -4.03 18.28
C ARG A 147 -7.13 -3.68 17.76
N VAL A 148 -6.64 -2.46 17.98
CA VAL A 148 -5.39 -1.98 17.39
C VAL A 148 -4.21 -2.88 17.71
N ASP A 149 -4.03 -3.28 18.97
CA ASP A 149 -2.86 -4.09 19.36
C ASP A 149 -2.92 -5.49 18.70
N ALA A 150 -4.08 -6.13 18.63
CA ALA A 150 -4.24 -7.42 17.96
C ALA A 150 -4.02 -7.33 16.43
N ILE A 151 -4.37 -6.20 15.82
CA ILE A 151 -4.11 -5.96 14.40
C ILE A 151 -2.62 -5.74 14.16
N LEU A 152 -1.97 -4.94 14.98
CA LEU A 152 -0.51 -4.71 14.88
C LEU A 152 0.28 -5.98 15.15
N GLU A 153 -0.10 -6.81 16.14
CA GLU A 153 0.54 -8.09 16.40
C GLU A 153 0.41 -9.08 15.23
N ARG A 154 -0.67 -8.98 14.44
CA ARG A 154 -0.83 -9.76 13.22
C ARG A 154 0.03 -9.23 12.06
N TYR A 155 0.26 -7.93 11.98
CA TYR A 155 0.97 -7.29 10.89
C TYR A 155 2.48 -7.26 11.10
N LEU A 156 2.91 -7.06 12.32
CA LEU A 156 4.33 -6.95 12.63
C LEU A 156 4.92 -8.32 13.01
N ARG A 157 6.20 -8.50 12.75
CA ARG A 157 6.89 -9.71 13.20
C ARG A 157 6.81 -9.86 14.73
N LYS A 158 6.86 -11.08 15.19
CA LYS A 158 6.89 -11.38 16.64
C LYS A 158 8.06 -10.66 17.31
N GLY A 159 7.81 -10.03 18.47
CA GLY A 159 8.81 -9.29 19.25
C GLY A 159 9.06 -7.84 18.74
N TYR A 160 8.41 -7.39 17.68
CA TYR A 160 8.63 -6.03 17.15
C TYR A 160 8.31 -4.94 18.17
N ARG A 161 7.24 -5.10 18.97
CA ARG A 161 6.82 -4.15 20.00
C ARG A 161 7.93 -3.93 21.05
N GLU A 162 8.57 -5.01 21.45
CA GLU A 162 9.65 -4.98 22.44
C GLU A 162 10.94 -4.42 21.86
N ASP A 163 11.26 -4.76 20.62
CA ASP A 163 12.50 -4.36 19.94
C ASP A 163 12.46 -2.92 19.43
N ARG A 164 11.26 -2.43 19.07
CA ARG A 164 11.03 -1.12 18.43
C ARG A 164 9.83 -0.38 19.05
N PRO A 165 9.83 -0.11 20.37
CA PRO A 165 8.67 0.43 21.07
C PRO A 165 8.18 1.78 20.52
N ASP A 166 9.10 2.66 20.11
CA ASP A 166 8.74 3.98 19.56
C ASP A 166 8.05 3.84 18.20
N SER A 167 8.56 2.97 17.32
CA SER A 167 7.94 2.70 16.02
C SER A 167 6.58 2.01 16.17
N TYR A 168 6.46 1.07 17.12
CA TYR A 168 5.18 0.46 17.45
C TYR A 168 4.15 1.49 17.94
N ALA A 169 4.56 2.39 18.84
CA ALA A 169 3.70 3.45 19.35
C ALA A 169 3.25 4.41 18.24
N GLU A 170 4.13 4.73 17.29
CA GLU A 170 3.80 5.55 16.12
C GLU A 170 2.79 4.86 15.20
N LEU A 171 2.98 3.58 14.87
CA LEU A 171 2.02 2.81 14.07
C LEU A 171 0.66 2.71 14.76
N ARG A 172 0.66 2.49 16.08
CA ARG A 172 -0.54 2.47 16.89
C ARG A 172 -1.27 3.82 16.85
N ARG A 173 -0.54 4.93 16.95
CA ARG A 173 -1.10 6.28 16.82
C ARG A 173 -1.71 6.52 15.44
N GLN A 174 -1.01 6.14 14.37
CA GLN A 174 -1.56 6.25 13.00
C GLN A 174 -2.86 5.50 12.86
N PHE A 175 -2.89 4.23 13.28
CA PHE A 175 -4.09 3.40 13.21
C PHE A 175 -5.28 4.00 13.96
N LEU A 176 -5.06 4.49 15.18
CA LEU A 176 -6.10 5.11 16.01
C LEU A 176 -6.64 6.42 15.45
N ASN A 177 -5.86 7.11 14.62
CA ASN A 177 -6.29 8.34 13.96
C ASN A 177 -7.09 8.09 12.67
N VAL A 178 -7.14 6.85 12.16
CA VAL A 178 -7.98 6.51 11.02
C VAL A 178 -9.43 6.35 11.51
N PRO A 179 -10.41 7.05 10.91
CA PRO A 179 -11.81 6.85 11.24
C PRO A 179 -12.24 5.38 11.05
N VAL A 180 -12.95 4.82 12.02
CA VAL A 180 -13.42 3.42 11.95
C VAL A 180 -14.23 3.16 10.68
N GLU A 181 -15.05 4.12 10.26
CA GLU A 181 -15.83 4.00 9.02
C GLU A 181 -14.95 4.07 7.77
N GLY A 182 -13.89 4.87 7.75
CA GLY A 182 -12.90 4.86 6.64
C GLY A 182 -12.19 3.51 6.53
N TYR A 183 -11.80 2.93 7.66
CA TYR A 183 -11.27 1.57 7.71
C TYR A 183 -12.29 0.53 7.20
N ALA A 184 -13.57 0.67 7.59
CA ALA A 184 -14.65 -0.23 7.21
C ALA A 184 -15.01 -0.14 5.71
N GLU A 185 -15.05 1.09 5.15
CA GLU A 185 -15.27 1.31 3.71
C GLU A 185 -14.16 0.66 2.88
N ALA A 186 -12.89 0.85 3.27
CA ALA A 186 -11.76 0.18 2.63
C ALA A 186 -11.87 -1.36 2.74
N GLY A 187 -12.25 -1.88 3.90
CA GLY A 187 -12.52 -3.30 4.10
C GLY A 187 -13.60 -3.83 3.15
N ALA A 188 -14.69 -3.09 2.96
CA ALA A 188 -15.75 -3.48 2.03
C ALA A 188 -15.26 -3.55 0.57
N ALA A 189 -14.44 -2.60 0.14
CA ALA A 189 -13.80 -2.62 -1.17
C ALA A 189 -12.88 -3.85 -1.35
N ILE A 190 -12.06 -4.15 -0.34
CA ILE A 190 -11.19 -5.33 -0.31
C ILE A 190 -12.00 -6.63 -0.42
N PHE A 191 -13.14 -6.75 0.26
CA PHE A 191 -13.97 -7.96 0.25
C PHE A 191 -14.63 -8.24 -1.10
N ALA A 192 -14.76 -7.23 -1.93
CA ALA A 192 -15.41 -7.31 -3.26
C ALA A 192 -14.41 -7.50 -4.40
N MET A 193 -13.10 -7.41 -4.14
CA MET A 193 -12.09 -7.52 -5.19
C MET A 193 -11.83 -8.97 -5.59
N ASP A 194 -11.54 -9.16 -6.88
CA ASP A 194 -11.00 -10.40 -7.45
C ASP A 194 -10.18 -10.06 -8.70
N PHE A 195 -8.86 -10.16 -8.58
CA PHE A 195 -7.91 -9.90 -9.65
C PHE A 195 -7.12 -11.15 -10.07
N ASP A 196 -7.18 -12.24 -9.26
CA ASP A 196 -6.28 -13.39 -9.43
C ASP A 196 -6.39 -14.03 -10.83
N ASP A 197 -7.59 -14.09 -11.42
CA ASP A 197 -7.79 -14.64 -12.77
C ASP A 197 -7.23 -13.74 -13.89
N ARG A 198 -6.91 -12.48 -13.60
CA ARG A 198 -6.47 -11.48 -14.58
C ARG A 198 -4.96 -11.18 -14.53
N ILE A 199 -4.24 -11.63 -13.49
CA ILE A 199 -2.84 -11.24 -13.27
C ILE A 199 -1.90 -11.61 -14.42
N GLY A 200 -2.21 -12.67 -15.16
CA GLY A 200 -1.46 -13.08 -16.35
C GLY A 200 -1.53 -12.09 -17.53
N ALA A 201 -2.43 -11.10 -17.47
CA ALA A 201 -2.52 -10.03 -18.46
C ALA A 201 -1.66 -8.81 -18.14
N ILE A 202 -1.00 -8.79 -16.98
CA ILE A 202 -0.10 -7.69 -16.60
C ILE A 202 1.18 -7.77 -17.45
N ASP A 203 1.39 -6.77 -18.30
CA ASP A 203 2.53 -6.67 -19.24
C ASP A 203 3.34 -5.40 -18.94
N LEU A 204 4.00 -5.39 -17.80
CA LEU A 204 4.93 -4.33 -17.37
C LEU A 204 5.93 -4.91 -16.37
N PRO A 205 7.05 -4.20 -16.09
CA PRO A 205 8.01 -4.66 -15.09
C PRO A 205 7.37 -4.76 -13.69
N VAL A 206 7.43 -5.96 -13.09
CA VAL A 206 6.85 -6.26 -11.77
C VAL A 206 7.88 -6.74 -10.78
N MET A 207 7.83 -6.18 -9.56
CA MET A 207 8.50 -6.70 -8.38
C MET A 207 7.47 -7.10 -7.32
N VAL A 208 7.60 -8.28 -6.79
CA VAL A 208 6.83 -8.79 -5.64
C VAL A 208 7.72 -8.73 -4.42
N ILE A 209 7.30 -8.02 -3.36
CA ILE A 209 8.09 -7.87 -2.12
C ILE A 209 7.28 -8.45 -0.96
N ALA A 210 7.79 -9.51 -0.35
CA ALA A 210 7.19 -10.17 0.81
C ALA A 210 8.01 -9.90 2.08
N GLY A 211 7.36 -9.95 3.24
CA GLY A 211 8.05 -10.05 4.53
C GLY A 211 8.23 -11.53 4.91
N GLU A 212 9.41 -11.91 5.41
CA GLU A 212 9.75 -13.30 5.78
C GLU A 212 8.76 -13.91 6.79
N HIS A 213 8.27 -13.09 7.72
CA HIS A 213 7.39 -13.50 8.81
C HIS A 213 5.95 -13.00 8.64
N ASP A 214 5.57 -12.57 7.43
CA ASP A 214 4.19 -12.13 7.18
C ASP A 214 3.22 -13.31 7.24
N ILE A 215 2.28 -13.25 8.20
CA ILE A 215 1.21 -14.22 8.37
C ILE A 215 -0.11 -13.79 7.74
N ALA A 216 -0.19 -12.56 7.25
CA ALA A 216 -1.38 -12.01 6.59
C ALA A 216 -1.36 -12.28 5.07
N THR A 217 -0.21 -12.04 4.43
CA THR A 217 0.08 -12.37 3.03
C THR A 217 1.44 -13.06 2.95
N THR A 218 1.43 -14.37 3.25
CA THR A 218 2.67 -15.15 3.41
C THR A 218 3.55 -15.12 2.15
N PRO A 219 4.87 -15.34 2.26
CA PRO A 219 5.76 -15.43 1.11
C PRO A 219 5.27 -16.42 0.04
N GLU A 220 4.65 -17.56 0.45
CA GLU A 220 4.07 -18.54 -0.46
C GLU A 220 2.87 -17.96 -1.23
N ARG A 221 2.04 -17.15 -0.57
CA ARG A 221 0.94 -16.45 -1.22
C ARG A 221 1.47 -15.41 -2.21
N MET A 222 2.49 -14.66 -1.84
CA MET A 222 3.12 -13.68 -2.72
C MET A 222 3.79 -14.33 -3.93
N ALA A 223 4.34 -15.55 -3.77
CA ALA A 223 4.95 -16.30 -4.87
C ALA A 223 3.96 -16.64 -6.00
N LEU A 224 2.65 -16.71 -5.71
CA LEU A 224 1.64 -16.90 -6.75
C LEU A 224 1.61 -15.76 -7.77
N TYR A 225 1.88 -14.52 -7.32
CA TYR A 225 1.95 -13.35 -8.20
C TYR A 225 3.25 -13.31 -9.00
N ARG A 226 4.38 -13.73 -8.40
CA ARG A 226 5.63 -13.93 -9.15
C ARG A 226 5.45 -14.96 -10.26
N ASP A 227 4.77 -16.06 -9.96
CA ASP A 227 4.63 -17.18 -10.91
C ASP A 227 3.51 -16.93 -11.94
N GLY A 228 2.47 -16.17 -11.57
CA GLY A 228 1.33 -15.87 -12.43
C GLY A 228 1.50 -14.66 -13.34
N ILE A 229 2.43 -13.75 -13.04
CA ILE A 229 2.67 -12.53 -13.83
C ILE A 229 3.92 -12.72 -14.68
N PRO A 230 3.83 -12.62 -16.03
CA PRO A 230 4.98 -12.80 -16.90
C PRO A 230 6.16 -11.86 -16.56
N GLY A 231 7.34 -12.42 -16.36
CA GLY A 231 8.55 -11.65 -16.08
C GLY A 231 8.64 -11.02 -14.68
N ALA A 232 7.70 -11.29 -13.79
CA ALA A 232 7.74 -10.78 -12.43
C ALA A 232 8.94 -11.32 -11.64
N ARG A 233 9.55 -10.44 -10.86
CA ARG A 233 10.61 -10.78 -9.90
C ARG A 233 10.04 -10.80 -8.49
N MET A 234 10.69 -11.52 -7.58
CA MET A 234 10.31 -11.53 -6.17
C MET A 234 11.54 -11.50 -5.27
N ASP A 235 11.44 -10.69 -4.23
CA ASP A 235 12.38 -10.67 -3.12
C ASP A 235 11.64 -10.74 -1.78
N ILE A 236 12.31 -11.29 -0.77
CA ILE A 236 11.79 -11.40 0.60
C ILE A 236 12.64 -10.52 1.49
N VAL A 237 11.99 -9.62 2.24
CA VAL A 237 12.65 -8.81 3.26
C VAL A 237 12.83 -9.68 4.51
N PRO A 238 14.08 -9.98 4.91
CA PRO A 238 14.32 -10.82 6.07
C PRO A 238 13.88 -10.12 7.35
N ASN A 239 13.49 -10.90 8.36
CA ASN A 239 13.11 -10.41 9.68
C ASN A 239 11.96 -9.37 9.67
N ALA A 240 11.07 -9.42 8.70
CA ALA A 240 9.94 -8.50 8.56
C ALA A 240 8.61 -9.26 8.43
N GLY A 241 7.55 -8.69 8.98
CA GLY A 241 6.16 -9.12 8.82
C GLY A 241 5.48 -8.42 7.65
N HIS A 242 4.24 -8.00 7.86
CA HIS A 242 3.38 -7.39 6.83
C HIS A 242 3.76 -5.93 6.48
N MET A 243 4.61 -5.30 7.26
CA MET A 243 5.05 -3.92 7.01
C MET A 243 6.58 -3.84 6.81
N PRO A 244 7.14 -4.57 5.82
CA PRO A 244 8.59 -4.67 5.63
C PRO A 244 9.26 -3.31 5.39
N TYR A 245 8.55 -2.36 4.82
CA TYR A 245 9.00 -0.99 4.56
C TYR A 245 9.13 -0.14 5.85
N VAL A 246 8.51 -0.59 6.95
CA VAL A 246 8.65 0.00 8.30
C VAL A 246 9.62 -0.84 9.15
N GLU A 247 9.42 -2.16 9.16
CA GLU A 247 10.12 -3.07 10.07
C GLU A 247 11.61 -3.19 9.74
N GLU A 248 11.94 -3.30 8.46
CA GLU A 248 13.31 -3.44 7.94
C GLU A 248 13.53 -2.49 6.74
N ALA A 249 13.28 -1.20 6.97
CA ALA A 249 13.29 -0.16 5.94
C ALA A 249 14.56 -0.15 5.08
N GLY A 250 15.72 -0.43 5.66
CA GLY A 250 17.00 -0.48 4.93
C GLY A 250 17.03 -1.60 3.88
N ALA A 251 16.64 -2.81 4.25
CA ALA A 251 16.57 -3.95 3.34
C ALA A 251 15.48 -3.76 2.28
N PHE A 252 14.30 -3.27 2.67
CA PHE A 252 13.23 -2.93 1.76
C PHE A 252 13.66 -1.89 0.72
N ASN A 253 14.28 -0.79 1.17
CA ASN A 253 14.75 0.27 0.29
C ASN A 253 15.79 -0.21 -0.72
N ALA A 254 16.70 -1.10 -0.31
CA ALA A 254 17.70 -1.68 -1.22
C ALA A 254 17.05 -2.54 -2.32
N ILE A 255 16.04 -3.35 -1.97
CA ILE A 255 15.28 -4.17 -2.93
C ILE A 255 14.52 -3.27 -3.91
N LEU A 256 13.75 -2.30 -3.40
CA LEU A 256 12.97 -1.40 -4.24
C LEU A 256 13.86 -0.56 -5.15
N ALA A 257 14.96 0.03 -4.64
CA ALA A 257 15.92 0.79 -5.42
C ALA A 257 16.55 -0.07 -6.53
N GLY A 258 17.04 -1.27 -6.20
CA GLY A 258 17.63 -2.18 -7.18
C GLY A 258 16.68 -2.57 -8.31
N PHE A 259 15.39 -2.63 -8.02
CA PHE A 259 14.37 -2.86 -9.03
C PHE A 259 14.09 -1.63 -9.88
N ILE A 260 13.74 -0.49 -9.28
CA ILE A 260 13.33 0.70 -10.04
C ILE A 260 14.52 1.31 -10.82
N ASP A 261 15.74 1.29 -10.26
CA ASP A 261 16.95 1.75 -10.95
C ASP A 261 17.32 0.88 -12.18
N SER A 262 16.84 -0.38 -12.23
CA SER A 262 17.03 -1.27 -13.38
C SER A 262 16.04 -1.03 -14.52
N GLN A 263 15.02 -0.18 -14.33
CA GLN A 263 14.02 0.09 -15.36
C GLN A 263 14.50 1.20 -16.32
N PRO A 264 14.06 1.16 -17.60
CA PRO A 264 14.37 2.23 -18.54
C PRO A 264 13.89 3.60 -18.05
N THR A 265 14.73 4.61 -18.19
CA THR A 265 14.43 6.01 -17.81
C THR A 265 13.65 6.78 -18.87
N GLY A 266 13.25 6.12 -19.98
CA GLY A 266 12.59 6.72 -21.14
C GLY A 266 11.14 7.11 -20.93
#